data_95164070e87a6c43683dac230d543087
#
_entry.id   95164070e87a6c43683dac230d543087
#
_cell.length_a   1.000
_cell.length_b   1.000
_cell.length_c   1.000
_cell.angle_alpha   90.00
_cell.angle_beta   90.00
_cell.angle_gamma   90.00
#
_symmetry.space_group_name_H-M   'P 1'
#
loop_
_entity.id
_entity.type
_entity.pdbx_description
1 polymer ?
#
loop_
_entity_poly.entity_id
_entity_poly.type
_entity_poly.pdbx_seq_one_letter_code
_entity_poly.pdbx_strand_id
1 'polypeptide(L)'
;MTTSQTPHPVRAKAADSEKLTINLGFVDLGQIDLLVSEGFYGNRSDFIRTAIRNQLGTHSDAVKQVVARRMLVLGLQHFSAADLQAVQAAHETLQIRVLGLATFADDVTPELALATIASLEVLGALHASPTLKAALASRLL
;
A
#
# COMPACT_ATOMS: atom_id res chain seq x y z
N MET A 1 4.44 -35.21 -7.56
CA MET A 1 4.25 -34.76 -7.37
C MET A 1 4.14 -33.99 -6.82
N THR A 2 4.15 -33.39 -6.65
CA THR A 2 4.10 -32.75 -6.29
C THR A 2 3.86 -31.91 -5.74
N THR A 3 3.49 -31.38 -5.67
CA THR A 3 3.18 -30.77 -5.05
C THR A 3 3.49 -29.70 -4.44
N SER A 4 3.84 -29.34 -4.12
CA SER A 4 4.45 -28.43 -3.58
C SER A 4 4.09 -27.10 -3.66
N GLN A 5 3.31 -26.60 -4.16
CA GLN A 5 3.00 -25.27 -4.39
C GLN A 5 2.39 -24.56 -3.29
N THR A 6 2.23 -25.12 -2.22
CA THR A 6 1.54 -24.50 -1.11
C THR A 6 2.12 -23.21 -0.56
N PRO A 7 3.43 -22.92 -0.68
CA PRO A 7 3.94 -21.69 -0.09
C PRO A 7 3.39 -20.41 -0.71
N HIS A 8 2.94 -20.47 -1.94
CA HIS A 8 2.55 -19.28 -2.66
C HIS A 8 1.37 -18.52 -2.06
N PRO A 9 0.31 -19.21 -1.60
CA PRO A 9 -0.80 -18.47 -1.00
C PRO A 9 -0.42 -17.67 0.23
N VAL A 10 0.51 -18.19 1.02
CA VAL A 10 0.96 -17.47 2.21
C VAL A 10 1.63 -16.18 1.83
N ARG A 11 2.45 -16.23 0.80
CA ARG A 11 3.16 -15.06 0.36
C ARG A 11 2.22 -13.99 -0.19
N ALA A 12 1.20 -14.38 -0.91
CA ALA A 12 0.24 -13.45 -1.46
C ALA A 12 -0.49 -12.70 -0.36
N LYS A 13 -0.81 -13.38 0.75
CA LYS A 13 -1.47 -12.72 1.88
C LYS A 13 -0.61 -11.67 2.53
N ALA A 14 0.70 -11.88 2.58
CA ALA A 14 1.61 -10.94 3.21
C ALA A 14 1.62 -9.59 2.51
N ALA A 15 1.22 -9.55 1.23
CA ALA A 15 1.20 -8.33 0.45
C ALA A 15 0.00 -7.43 0.76
N ASP A 16 -1.00 -7.94 1.50
CA ASP A 16 -2.26 -7.22 1.71
C ASP A 16 -2.22 -6.23 2.86
N SER A 17 -1.19 -6.27 3.69
CA SER A 17 -1.11 -5.40 4.85
C SER A 17 0.33 -5.12 5.22
N GLU A 18 0.51 -4.05 5.98
CA GLU A 18 1.83 -3.66 6.45
C GLU A 18 1.79 -3.53 7.96
N LYS A 19 2.86 -3.98 8.60
CA LYS A 19 2.97 -3.94 10.05
C LYS A 19 3.41 -2.55 10.49
N LEU A 20 2.68 -1.99 11.46
CA LEU A 20 3.05 -0.76 12.13
C LEU A 20 3.30 -1.02 13.60
N THR A 21 4.26 -0.32 14.17
CA THR A 21 4.55 -0.39 15.60
C THR A 21 4.35 1.00 16.19
N ILE A 22 3.53 1.07 17.24
CA ILE A 22 3.28 2.33 17.94
C ILE A 22 3.49 2.12 19.44
N ASN A 23 3.88 3.19 20.13
CA ASN A 23 4.01 3.20 21.58
C ASN A 23 2.83 3.93 22.17
N LEU A 24 2.20 3.35 23.18
CA LEU A 24 1.09 3.96 23.89
C LEU A 24 1.47 4.20 25.34
N GLY A 25 0.90 5.26 25.92
CA GLY A 25 1.02 5.49 27.36
C GLY A 25 0.32 4.39 28.15
N PHE A 26 0.79 4.16 29.39
CA PHE A 26 0.26 3.08 30.21
C PHE A 26 -1.22 3.26 30.55
N VAL A 27 -1.67 4.50 30.75
CA VAL A 27 -3.09 4.77 31.05
C VAL A 27 -3.97 4.42 29.86
N ASP A 28 -3.57 4.83 28.66
CA ASP A 28 -4.31 4.49 27.47
C ASP A 28 -4.38 2.98 27.27
N LEU A 29 -3.25 2.31 27.44
CA LEU A 29 -3.19 0.86 27.30
C LEU A 29 -4.08 0.16 28.33
N GLY A 30 -4.05 0.64 29.58
CA GLY A 30 -4.89 0.08 30.64
C GLY A 30 -6.39 0.25 30.34
N GLN A 31 -6.78 1.38 29.78
CA GLN A 31 -8.18 1.59 29.41
C GLN A 31 -8.60 0.65 28.29
N ILE A 32 -7.73 0.42 27.31
CA ILE A 32 -8.00 -0.55 26.26
C ILE A 32 -8.18 -1.94 26.87
N ASP A 33 -7.27 -2.34 27.77
CA ASP A 33 -7.35 -3.64 28.43
C ASP A 33 -8.63 -3.79 29.24
N LEU A 34 -9.06 -2.72 29.90
CA LEU A 34 -10.33 -2.73 30.63
C LEU A 34 -11.51 -3.00 29.69
N LEU A 35 -11.56 -2.32 28.56
CA LEU A 35 -12.64 -2.50 27.59
C LEU A 35 -12.64 -3.91 27.01
N VAL A 36 -11.47 -4.47 26.79
CA VAL A 36 -11.36 -5.86 26.33
C VAL A 36 -11.88 -6.81 27.41
N SER A 37 -11.46 -6.62 28.65
CA SER A 37 -11.89 -7.50 29.74
C SER A 37 -13.39 -7.44 30.00
N GLU A 38 -14.01 -6.28 29.74
CA GLU A 38 -15.45 -6.10 29.90
C GLU A 38 -16.25 -6.52 28.67
N GLY A 39 -15.60 -7.02 27.65
CA GLY A 39 -16.28 -7.59 26.49
C GLY A 39 -16.65 -6.61 25.39
N PHE A 40 -16.21 -5.35 25.46
CA PHE A 40 -16.51 -4.38 24.40
C PHE A 40 -15.75 -4.69 23.11
N TYR A 41 -14.56 -5.26 23.23
CA TYR A 41 -13.72 -5.62 22.07
C TYR A 41 -13.10 -6.98 22.32
N GLY A 42 -12.79 -7.69 21.24
CA GLY A 42 -12.22 -9.03 21.35
C GLY A 42 -10.78 -9.09 21.83
N ASN A 43 -9.99 -8.06 21.47
CA ASN A 43 -8.59 -7.95 21.87
C ASN A 43 -8.10 -6.54 21.59
N ARG A 44 -6.84 -6.26 21.93
CA ARG A 44 -6.23 -4.94 21.69
C ARG A 44 -6.29 -4.52 20.23
N SER A 45 -5.96 -5.45 19.35
CA SER A 45 -5.95 -5.15 17.90
C SER A 45 -7.34 -4.79 17.39
N ASP A 46 -8.37 -5.45 17.90
CA ASP A 46 -9.75 -5.14 17.54
C ASP A 46 -10.11 -3.70 17.91
N PHE A 47 -9.77 -3.28 19.15
CA PHE A 47 -9.97 -1.91 19.58
C PHE A 47 -9.23 -0.93 18.66
N ILE A 48 -7.96 -1.20 18.39
CA ILE A 48 -7.11 -0.29 17.62
C ILE A 48 -7.63 -0.15 16.19
N ARG A 49 -7.98 -1.26 15.56
CA ARG A 49 -8.51 -1.21 14.19
C ARG A 49 -9.83 -0.47 14.12
N THR A 50 -10.69 -0.69 15.10
CA THR A 50 -11.98 0.02 15.16
C THR A 50 -11.76 1.52 15.34
N ALA A 51 -10.84 1.90 16.21
CA ALA A 51 -10.49 3.30 16.43
C ALA A 51 -9.96 3.95 15.15
N ILE A 52 -9.10 3.25 14.43
CA ILE A 52 -8.55 3.76 13.17
C ILE A 52 -9.66 3.97 12.15
N ARG A 53 -10.55 2.99 11.97
CA ARG A 53 -11.66 3.12 11.04
C ARG A 53 -12.60 4.27 11.41
N ASN A 54 -12.89 4.43 12.68
CA ASN A 54 -13.74 5.51 13.14
C ASN A 54 -13.10 6.87 12.87
N GLN A 55 -11.80 7.01 13.14
CA GLN A 55 -11.10 8.26 12.90
C GLN A 55 -10.99 8.57 11.41
N LEU A 56 -10.69 7.57 10.58
CA LEU A 56 -10.68 7.75 9.13
C LEU A 56 -12.07 8.13 8.62
N GLY A 57 -13.12 7.56 9.19
CA GLY A 57 -14.49 7.92 8.83
C GLY A 57 -14.80 9.38 9.11
N THR A 58 -14.26 9.93 10.20
CA THR A 58 -14.42 11.35 10.53
C THR A 58 -13.87 12.25 9.41
N HIS A 59 -12.83 11.82 8.73
CA HIS A 59 -12.17 12.59 7.68
C HIS A 59 -12.56 12.16 6.27
N SER A 60 -13.59 11.32 6.10
CA SER A 60 -13.88 10.71 4.81
C SER A 60 -14.14 11.73 3.70
N ASP A 61 -14.87 12.81 4.02
CA ASP A 61 -15.17 13.84 3.02
C ASP A 61 -13.90 14.59 2.61
N ALA A 62 -13.04 14.91 3.58
CA ALA A 62 -11.77 15.56 3.29
C ALA A 62 -10.88 14.69 2.42
N VAL A 63 -10.83 13.38 2.72
CA VAL A 63 -10.06 12.44 1.91
C VAL A 63 -10.58 12.41 0.47
N LYS A 64 -11.90 12.32 0.29
CA LYS A 64 -12.49 12.30 -1.04
C LYS A 64 -12.15 13.55 -1.85
N GLN A 65 -12.20 14.71 -1.21
CA GLN A 65 -11.89 15.98 -1.87
C GLN A 65 -10.43 16.03 -2.29
N VAL A 66 -9.52 15.60 -1.42
CA VAL A 66 -8.09 15.62 -1.72
C VAL A 66 -7.75 14.60 -2.81
N VAL A 67 -8.35 13.40 -2.74
CA VAL A 67 -8.16 12.37 -3.77
C VAL A 67 -8.55 12.91 -5.14
N ALA A 68 -9.70 13.56 -5.23
CA ALA A 68 -10.17 14.15 -6.49
C ALA A 68 -9.25 15.27 -6.97
N ARG A 69 -8.89 16.19 -6.06
CA ARG A 69 -8.06 17.35 -6.42
C ARG A 69 -6.65 16.93 -6.88
N ARG A 70 -6.07 15.93 -6.22
CA ARG A 70 -4.72 15.46 -6.53
C ARG A 70 -4.73 14.32 -7.56
N MET A 71 -5.91 13.93 -8.03
CA MET A 71 -6.05 12.86 -9.02
C MET A 71 -5.40 11.56 -8.58
N LEU A 72 -5.56 11.22 -7.31
CA LEU A 72 -5.04 9.98 -6.75
C LEU A 72 -5.98 8.82 -7.13
N VAL A 73 -5.39 7.67 -7.43
CA VAL A 73 -6.16 6.44 -7.66
C VAL A 73 -6.23 5.67 -6.35
N LEU A 74 -7.44 5.45 -5.86
CA LEU A 74 -7.68 4.76 -4.62
C LEU A 74 -7.70 3.25 -4.86
N GLY A 75 -6.88 2.52 -4.13
CA GLY A 75 -6.87 1.06 -4.17
C GLY A 75 -5.54 0.46 -4.56
N LEU A 76 -5.59 -0.62 -5.34
CA LEU A 76 -4.43 -1.37 -5.77
C LEU A 76 -4.14 -1.09 -7.26
N GLN A 77 -2.89 -0.79 -7.57
CA GLN A 77 -2.42 -0.75 -8.96
C GLN A 77 -1.20 -1.64 -9.13
N HIS A 78 -1.23 -2.44 -10.17
CA HIS A 78 -0.16 -3.38 -10.48
C HIS A 78 0.38 -3.12 -11.88
N PHE A 79 1.70 -3.10 -12.03
CA PHE A 79 2.37 -2.84 -13.29
C PHE A 79 3.30 -4.00 -13.62
N SER A 80 3.11 -4.61 -14.79
CA SER A 80 3.99 -5.64 -15.31
C SER A 80 4.90 -5.06 -16.39
N ALA A 81 5.92 -5.83 -16.81
CA ALA A 81 6.76 -5.42 -17.91
C ALA A 81 5.94 -5.20 -19.18
N ALA A 82 4.94 -6.06 -19.43
CA ALA A 82 4.08 -5.91 -20.60
C ALA A 82 3.30 -4.60 -20.57
N ASP A 83 2.80 -4.21 -19.40
CA ASP A 83 2.09 -2.94 -19.24
C ASP A 83 2.98 -1.76 -19.62
N LEU A 84 4.22 -1.75 -19.09
CA LEU A 84 5.13 -0.64 -19.35
C LEU A 84 5.69 -0.66 -20.75
N GLN A 85 5.87 -1.83 -21.35
CA GLN A 85 6.28 -1.93 -22.76
C GLN A 85 5.23 -1.34 -23.70
N ALA A 86 3.95 -1.52 -23.37
CA ALA A 86 2.88 -0.91 -24.14
C ALA A 86 2.92 0.61 -24.05
N VAL A 87 3.21 1.15 -22.87
CA VAL A 87 3.38 2.60 -22.68
C VAL A 87 4.55 3.10 -23.52
N GLN A 88 5.67 2.38 -23.47
CA GLN A 88 6.87 2.74 -24.23
C GLN A 88 6.60 2.70 -25.74
N ALA A 89 5.91 1.68 -26.21
CA ALA A 89 5.59 1.55 -27.63
C ALA A 89 4.69 2.69 -28.13
N ALA A 90 3.85 3.22 -27.25
CA ALA A 90 2.99 4.35 -27.56
C ALA A 90 3.72 5.70 -27.45
N HIS A 91 4.99 5.71 -27.10
CA HIS A 91 5.79 6.92 -26.86
C HIS A 91 5.17 7.82 -25.80
N GLU A 92 4.61 7.20 -24.76
CA GLU A 92 3.98 7.90 -23.66
C GLU A 92 4.76 7.71 -22.38
N THR A 93 4.39 8.46 -21.36
CA THR A 93 4.92 8.30 -20.00
C THR A 93 3.76 8.31 -19.01
N LEU A 94 3.99 7.73 -17.83
CA LEU A 94 2.99 7.65 -16.79
C LEU A 94 3.33 8.58 -15.64
N GLN A 95 2.31 9.23 -15.13
CA GLN A 95 2.33 9.89 -13.83
C GLN A 95 1.48 9.02 -12.92
N ILE A 96 2.14 8.24 -12.06
CA ILE A 96 1.46 7.29 -11.19
C ILE A 96 1.17 7.96 -9.86
N ARG A 97 -0.10 7.97 -9.46
CA ARG A 97 -0.55 8.57 -8.21
C ARG A 97 -1.52 7.61 -7.55
N VAL A 98 -1.08 6.94 -6.49
CA VAL A 98 -1.85 5.89 -5.84
C VAL A 98 -2.03 6.21 -4.37
N LEU A 99 -3.27 6.06 -3.90
CA LEU A 99 -3.57 5.99 -2.47
C LEU A 99 -3.97 4.56 -2.16
N GLY A 100 -3.04 3.79 -1.62
CA GLY A 100 -3.21 2.37 -1.34
C GLY A 100 -1.95 1.58 -1.60
N LEU A 101 -1.98 0.67 -2.57
CA LEU A 101 -0.85 -0.19 -2.86
C LEU A 101 -0.49 -0.11 -4.34
N ALA A 102 0.76 0.22 -4.63
CA ALA A 102 1.33 0.11 -5.96
C ALA A 102 2.33 -1.04 -5.98
N THR A 103 2.21 -1.93 -6.97
CA THR A 103 3.11 -3.07 -7.08
C THR A 103 3.71 -3.11 -8.48
N PHE A 104 4.97 -3.49 -8.56
CA PHE A 104 5.67 -3.73 -9.82
C PHE A 104 6.10 -5.18 -9.86
N ALA A 105 5.80 -5.86 -10.96
CA ALA A 105 6.20 -7.25 -11.14
C ALA A 105 7.73 -7.37 -11.22
N ASP A 106 8.21 -8.56 -10.92
CA ASP A 106 9.66 -8.83 -10.91
C ASP A 106 10.30 -8.71 -12.29
N ASP A 107 9.51 -8.80 -13.36
CA ASP A 107 10.00 -8.70 -14.73
C ASP A 107 10.20 -7.24 -15.20
N VAL A 108 9.82 -6.25 -14.38
CA VAL A 108 10.05 -4.85 -14.72
C VAL A 108 11.50 -4.49 -14.44
N THR A 109 12.21 -4.07 -15.50
CA THR A 109 13.60 -3.65 -15.35
C THR A 109 13.68 -2.17 -14.97
N PRO A 110 14.78 -1.75 -14.31
CA PRO A 110 14.98 -0.33 -14.04
C PRO A 110 14.97 0.54 -15.29
N GLU A 111 15.55 0.05 -16.39
CA GLU A 111 15.56 0.79 -17.64
C GLU A 111 14.17 1.05 -18.19
N LEU A 112 13.32 0.02 -18.17
CA LEU A 112 11.95 0.14 -18.65
C LEU A 112 11.15 1.09 -17.78
N ALA A 113 11.32 0.97 -16.46
CA ALA A 113 10.62 1.84 -15.50
C ALA A 113 11.00 3.29 -15.70
N LEU A 114 12.30 3.59 -15.83
CA LEU A 114 12.74 4.97 -16.03
C LEU A 114 12.33 5.53 -17.38
N ALA A 115 12.17 4.68 -18.40
CA ALA A 115 11.74 5.11 -19.71
C ALA A 115 10.23 5.44 -19.75
N THR A 116 9.44 4.90 -18.83
CA THR A 116 7.98 4.99 -18.91
C THR A 116 7.35 5.76 -17.76
N ILE A 117 8.00 5.86 -16.60
CA ILE A 117 7.42 6.49 -15.42
C ILE A 117 8.04 7.87 -15.22
N ALA A 118 7.25 8.90 -15.49
CA ALA A 118 7.70 10.28 -15.31
C ALA A 118 7.72 10.67 -13.84
N SER A 119 6.70 10.25 -13.07
CA SER A 119 6.62 10.54 -11.65
C SER A 119 5.83 9.44 -10.94
N LEU A 120 6.11 9.29 -9.65
CA LEU A 120 5.49 8.25 -8.83
C LEU A 120 5.16 8.85 -7.47
N GLU A 121 3.88 8.88 -7.15
CA GLU A 121 3.40 9.27 -5.82
C GLU A 121 2.58 8.12 -5.25
N VAL A 122 3.04 7.55 -4.12
CA VAL A 122 2.34 6.46 -3.47
C VAL A 122 2.15 6.81 -2.00
N LEU A 123 0.89 6.87 -1.62
CA LEU A 123 0.48 7.00 -0.22
C LEU A 123 -0.05 5.64 0.21
N GLY A 124 0.65 4.98 1.11
CA GLY A 124 0.40 3.61 1.51
C GLY A 124 1.65 2.78 1.33
N ALA A 125 1.64 1.82 0.42
CA ALA A 125 2.78 0.91 0.25
C ALA A 125 3.17 0.79 -1.22
N LEU A 126 4.49 0.69 -1.45
CA LEU A 126 5.07 0.41 -2.75
C LEU A 126 5.83 -0.91 -2.66
N HIS A 127 5.41 -1.89 -3.45
CA HIS A 127 6.05 -3.18 -3.50
C HIS A 127 6.76 -3.34 -4.86
N ALA A 128 8.06 -3.41 -4.79
CA ALA A 128 8.93 -3.58 -5.96
C ALA A 128 10.24 -4.19 -5.48
N SER A 129 11.04 -4.70 -6.41
CA SER A 129 12.38 -5.19 -6.05
C SER A 129 13.21 -4.03 -5.50
N PRO A 130 14.20 -4.32 -4.64
CA PRO A 130 15.08 -3.27 -4.13
C PRO A 130 15.81 -2.51 -5.23
N THR A 131 16.19 -3.20 -6.29
CA THR A 131 16.85 -2.57 -7.44
C THR A 131 15.92 -1.59 -8.13
N LEU A 132 14.66 -1.97 -8.31
CA LEU A 132 13.68 -1.11 -8.95
C LEU A 132 13.33 0.09 -8.08
N LYS A 133 13.18 -0.11 -6.78
CA LYS A 133 12.92 1.00 -5.85
C LYS A 133 14.06 2.01 -5.89
N ALA A 134 15.31 1.54 -5.92
CA ALA A 134 16.46 2.43 -5.99
C ALA A 134 16.44 3.25 -7.28
N ALA A 135 16.11 2.61 -8.39
CA ALA A 135 16.03 3.31 -9.68
C ALA A 135 14.93 4.35 -9.70
N LEU A 136 13.79 4.06 -9.09
CA LEU A 136 12.63 4.96 -9.08
C LEU A 136 12.72 6.06 -8.03
N ALA A 137 13.74 6.04 -7.18
CA ALA A 137 13.87 7.05 -6.12
C ALA A 137 13.89 8.46 -6.67
N SER A 138 14.48 8.68 -7.85
CA SER A 138 14.53 10.00 -8.48
C SER A 138 13.18 10.44 -9.05
N ARG A 139 12.22 9.52 -9.17
CA ARG A 139 10.87 9.82 -9.70
C ARG A 139 9.83 9.97 -8.61
N LEU A 140 10.16 9.64 -7.36
CA LEU A 140 9.24 9.75 -6.25
C LEU A 140 8.96 11.21 -5.91
N LEU A 141 7.69 11.49 -5.67
CA LEU A 141 7.23 12.80 -5.23
C LEU A 141 7.02 12.84 -3.72
#